data_3cb3dd1658e6e2b1573313402a5428b0
#
_entry.id   3cb3dd1658e6e2b1573313402a5428b0
#
_cell.length_a   1.000
_cell.length_b   1.000
_cell.length_c   1.000
_cell.angle_alpha   90.00
_cell.angle_beta   90.00
_cell.angle_gamma   90.00
#
_symmetry.space_group_name_H-M   'P 1'
#
loop_
_entity.id
_entity.type
_entity.pdbx_description
1 polymer ?
#
loop_
_entity_poly.entity_id
_entity_poly.type
_entity_poly.pdbx_seq_one_letter_code
_entity_poly.pdbx_strand_id
1 'polypeptide(L)'
;MEAFSVYKDMQSRTNGEIYIGVVGPVRTGKSTFIKKFMDTTVIPNIEDEAARDRAVDELPQSASGRTIMTTEPKFIPEQAVTVKMDDTAEFKVRLIDCVGFIVPSALGYIEEEQPRMVRTPWFEDPIPFNMAAEIGTQKVITEHSTIGLVITTDGSISDIPREEYEEAEARVIAELKSTNRPYIVLLNCVYPNTNEARALANELAERYNVPVLPVNCMDITEQDIQGILGKLLYQFPVREIRLDIPGWIIDLDDDHWLKKEIFDTLKGACDIHRVCEVQKVSGSLAACEDLKTVRCARMDLGSGACVLELTPMPSLFFKILGEKTGMEVADETALLTKLIEMNEIKKKFAKLQSAYDDVMQTGYGIVMPDMEELTLEEPEIIKQNGKFGIRLKAAAPSIHMMRTCIRTEVTPIVGSEQQSEDLVLYLLKEFEENPSQIWGSNIFGKSLHELVNEGMHNKLARMPEDARGKVRETIERIINDGCNGLICIIL
;
A
#
# COMPACT_ATOMS: atom_id res chain seq x y z
N MET A 1 21.80 12.08 -2.74
CA MET A 1 20.45 12.62 -3.10
C MET A 1 20.68 13.49 -4.31
N GLU A 2 20.14 13.12 -5.47
CA GLU A 2 20.12 14.03 -6.61
C GLU A 2 19.36 15.31 -6.22
N ALA A 3 19.89 16.46 -6.58
CA ALA A 3 19.24 17.73 -6.30
C ALA A 3 17.85 17.73 -7.00
N PHE A 4 16.81 18.17 -6.30
CA PHE A 4 15.48 18.30 -6.86
C PHE A 4 15.51 19.31 -8.01
N SER A 5 15.27 18.84 -9.22
CA SER A 5 15.15 19.69 -10.41
C SER A 5 13.73 19.62 -10.96
N VAL A 6 12.99 20.73 -10.81
CA VAL A 6 11.63 20.88 -11.35
C VAL A 6 11.58 20.60 -12.85
N TYR A 7 12.60 21.04 -13.57
CA TYR A 7 12.68 20.88 -15.01
C TYR A 7 12.87 19.43 -15.45
N LYS A 8 13.71 18.65 -14.72
CA LYS A 8 13.89 17.22 -14.95
C LYS A 8 12.59 16.43 -14.70
N ASP A 9 11.87 16.79 -13.66
CA ASP A 9 10.60 16.16 -13.34
C ASP A 9 9.54 16.50 -14.41
N MET A 10 9.48 17.76 -14.85
CA MET A 10 8.61 18.18 -15.96
C MET A 10 8.94 17.44 -17.25
N GLN A 11 10.21 17.33 -17.61
CA GLN A 11 10.65 16.55 -18.77
C GLN A 11 10.15 15.09 -18.70
N SER A 12 10.32 14.46 -17.56
CA SER A 12 9.88 13.07 -17.33
C SER A 12 8.35 12.91 -17.46
N ARG A 13 7.58 13.89 -16.95
CA ARG A 13 6.12 13.87 -16.99
C ARG A 13 5.53 14.10 -18.38
N THR A 14 6.20 14.89 -19.21
CA THR A 14 5.72 15.31 -20.54
C THR A 14 6.43 14.60 -21.68
N ASN A 15 7.27 13.58 -21.39
CA ASN A 15 8.10 12.89 -22.37
C ASN A 15 9.02 13.85 -23.17
N GLY A 16 9.46 14.91 -22.52
CA GLY A 16 10.34 15.91 -23.14
C GLY A 16 9.61 16.93 -24.02
N GLU A 17 8.27 16.98 -24.03
CA GLU A 17 7.50 17.96 -24.80
C GLU A 17 6.56 18.76 -23.88
N ILE A 18 6.87 20.01 -23.62
CA ILE A 18 6.12 20.91 -22.74
C ILE A 18 5.34 21.91 -23.58
N TYR A 19 4.08 21.63 -23.86
CA TYR A 19 3.18 22.50 -24.57
C TYR A 19 2.19 23.12 -23.59
N ILE A 20 2.39 24.41 -23.27
CA ILE A 20 1.61 25.13 -22.26
C ILE A 20 0.49 25.91 -22.93
N GLY A 21 -0.74 25.47 -22.75
CA GLY A 21 -1.91 26.24 -23.14
C GLY A 21 -2.21 27.31 -22.10
N VAL A 22 -1.97 28.59 -22.46
CA VAL A 22 -2.27 29.74 -21.62
C VAL A 22 -3.67 30.22 -21.93
N VAL A 23 -4.61 29.89 -21.04
CA VAL A 23 -6.06 30.10 -21.23
C VAL A 23 -6.64 31.00 -20.15
N GLY A 24 -7.86 31.46 -20.32
CA GLY A 24 -8.52 32.32 -19.33
C GLY A 24 -9.41 33.36 -19.99
N PRO A 25 -10.11 34.20 -19.24
CA PRO A 25 -10.88 35.32 -19.78
C PRO A 25 -10.00 36.29 -20.55
N VAL A 26 -10.59 37.07 -21.44
CA VAL A 26 -9.87 38.13 -22.15
C VAL A 26 -9.32 39.18 -21.17
N ARG A 27 -8.22 39.83 -21.52
CA ARG A 27 -7.61 40.91 -20.72
C ARG A 27 -7.10 40.53 -19.34
N THR A 28 -6.85 39.29 -19.07
CA THR A 28 -6.26 38.82 -17.80
C THR A 28 -4.73 38.80 -17.75
N GLY A 29 -4.06 39.21 -18.83
CA GLY A 29 -2.59 39.28 -18.88
C GLY A 29 -1.91 38.03 -19.47
N LYS A 30 -2.64 37.17 -20.22
CA LYS A 30 -2.10 35.96 -20.88
C LYS A 30 -0.85 36.24 -21.73
N SER A 31 -0.97 37.12 -22.69
CA SER A 31 0.14 37.46 -23.59
C SER A 31 1.32 38.12 -22.85
N THR A 32 1.05 38.86 -21.75
CA THR A 32 2.09 39.40 -20.88
C THR A 32 2.86 38.30 -20.15
N PHE A 33 2.15 37.35 -19.61
CA PHE A 33 2.76 36.18 -18.98
C PHE A 33 3.61 35.38 -19.97
N ILE A 34 3.06 35.09 -21.16
CA ILE A 34 3.78 34.37 -22.23
C ILE A 34 5.08 35.08 -22.58
N LYS A 35 5.01 36.39 -22.82
CA LYS A 35 6.19 37.18 -23.11
C LYS A 35 7.24 37.07 -22.01
N LYS A 36 6.85 37.27 -20.76
CA LYS A 36 7.78 37.20 -19.63
C LYS A 36 8.34 35.78 -19.41
N PHE A 37 7.53 34.77 -19.57
CA PHE A 37 7.98 33.37 -19.47
C PHE A 37 9.03 33.07 -20.55
N MET A 38 8.78 33.52 -21.79
CA MET A 38 9.75 33.36 -22.88
C MET A 38 11.04 34.14 -22.62
N ASP A 39 10.95 35.40 -22.22
CA ASP A 39 12.09 36.29 -21.97
C ASP A 39 12.99 35.80 -20.82
N THR A 40 12.37 35.26 -19.75
CA THR A 40 13.12 34.88 -18.54
C THR A 40 13.59 33.41 -18.56
N THR A 41 12.82 32.50 -19.16
CA THR A 41 13.07 31.08 -19.02
C THR A 41 13.43 30.38 -20.34
N VAL A 42 12.79 30.71 -21.44
CA VAL A 42 12.96 29.97 -22.69
C VAL A 42 14.09 30.53 -23.54
N ILE A 43 14.03 31.83 -23.92
CA ILE A 43 14.95 32.47 -24.82
C ILE A 43 16.41 32.39 -24.34
N PRO A 44 16.74 32.63 -23.05
CA PRO A 44 18.11 32.54 -22.57
C PRO A 44 18.71 31.14 -22.68
N ASN A 45 17.88 30.09 -22.70
CA ASN A 45 18.28 28.69 -22.70
C ASN A 45 18.17 28.00 -24.07
N ILE A 46 17.95 28.76 -25.16
CA ILE A 46 18.01 28.28 -26.55
C ILE A 46 19.46 28.34 -27.02
N GLU A 47 20.04 27.20 -27.37
CA GLU A 47 21.44 27.12 -27.87
C GLU A 47 21.56 27.62 -29.32
N ASP A 48 20.57 27.32 -30.18
CA ASP A 48 20.59 27.73 -31.60
C ASP A 48 20.22 29.21 -31.74
N GLU A 49 21.18 30.02 -32.18
CA GLU A 49 21.04 31.47 -32.36
C GLU A 49 19.90 31.84 -33.34
N ALA A 50 19.76 31.11 -34.44
CA ALA A 50 18.71 31.35 -35.41
C ALA A 50 17.31 30.99 -34.88
N ALA A 51 17.20 29.98 -34.05
CA ALA A 51 15.96 29.62 -33.35
C ALA A 51 15.62 30.63 -32.25
N ARG A 52 16.63 31.17 -31.56
CA ARG A 52 16.48 32.21 -30.54
C ARG A 52 15.96 33.52 -31.15
N ASP A 53 16.56 33.98 -32.23
CA ASP A 53 16.14 35.23 -32.92
C ASP A 53 14.69 35.11 -33.42
N ARG A 54 14.33 33.96 -34.02
CA ARG A 54 12.93 33.71 -34.43
C ARG A 54 11.97 33.74 -33.24
N ALA A 55 12.35 33.11 -32.14
CA ALA A 55 11.51 33.07 -30.92
C ALA A 55 11.28 34.48 -30.34
N VAL A 56 12.26 35.38 -30.45
CA VAL A 56 12.12 36.81 -30.08
C VAL A 56 11.15 37.54 -30.98
N ASP A 57 11.24 37.33 -32.32
CA ASP A 57 10.36 37.98 -33.29
C ASP A 57 8.88 37.51 -33.16
N GLU A 58 8.67 36.30 -32.72
CA GLU A 58 7.35 35.70 -32.57
C GLU A 58 6.65 36.03 -31.22
N LEU A 59 7.32 36.77 -30.32
CA LEU A 59 6.73 37.19 -29.06
C LEU A 59 5.44 37.99 -29.21
N PRO A 60 4.43 37.76 -28.36
CA PRO A 60 3.19 38.48 -28.45
C PRO A 60 3.37 39.96 -28.10
N GLN A 61 2.74 40.82 -28.86
CA GLN A 61 2.67 42.26 -28.56
C GLN A 61 1.60 42.50 -27.50
N SER A 62 2.00 43.00 -26.33
CA SER A 62 1.06 43.39 -25.28
C SER A 62 0.34 44.67 -25.67
N ALA A 63 -0.96 44.58 -25.94
CA ALA A 63 -1.79 45.77 -26.21
C ALA A 63 -2.41 46.30 -24.91
N SER A 64 -2.31 47.58 -24.65
CA SER A 64 -3.02 48.27 -23.57
C SER A 64 -4.47 48.59 -23.98
N GLY A 65 -5.40 48.64 -23.00
CA GLY A 65 -6.80 49.01 -23.20
C GLY A 65 -7.77 47.82 -23.29
N ARG A 66 -9.05 48.09 -23.64
CA ARG A 66 -10.15 47.10 -23.62
C ARG A 66 -10.35 46.36 -24.97
N THR A 67 -9.70 46.75 -26.05
CA THR A 67 -9.92 46.20 -27.38
C THR A 67 -9.23 44.87 -27.60
N ILE A 68 -9.95 43.85 -28.11
CA ILE A 68 -9.42 42.54 -28.47
C ILE A 68 -8.94 42.60 -29.92
N MET A 69 -7.66 42.27 -30.14
CA MET A 69 -7.04 42.31 -31.47
C MET A 69 -6.84 40.91 -32.09
N THR A 70 -6.65 39.88 -31.28
CA THR A 70 -6.32 38.52 -31.74
C THR A 70 -7.60 37.75 -32.04
N THR A 71 -7.65 37.01 -33.13
CA THR A 71 -8.80 36.21 -33.57
C THR A 71 -8.55 34.70 -33.48
N GLU A 72 -7.28 34.29 -33.47
CA GLU A 72 -6.86 32.88 -33.52
C GLU A 72 -5.80 32.59 -32.47
N PRO A 73 -5.72 31.35 -31.98
CA PRO A 73 -4.62 30.91 -31.12
C PRO A 73 -3.27 31.05 -31.83
N LYS A 74 -2.27 31.56 -31.14
CA LYS A 74 -0.90 31.66 -31.62
C LYS A 74 0.01 30.70 -30.88
N PHE A 75 0.83 30.00 -31.63
CA PHE A 75 1.88 29.16 -31.11
C PHE A 75 3.16 29.98 -30.96
N ILE A 76 3.79 29.96 -29.80
CA ILE A 76 4.93 30.81 -29.46
C ILE A 76 6.03 29.95 -28.80
N PRO A 77 7.14 29.70 -29.47
CA PRO A 77 7.33 29.95 -30.90
C PRO A 77 6.47 29.04 -31.78
N GLU A 78 6.29 29.35 -33.06
CA GLU A 78 5.49 28.57 -34.02
C GLU A 78 5.99 27.13 -34.10
N GLN A 79 7.32 26.94 -34.13
CA GLN A 79 7.96 25.63 -33.96
C GLN A 79 8.53 25.51 -32.56
N ALA A 80 8.22 24.38 -31.87
CA ALA A 80 8.75 24.12 -30.54
C ALA A 80 10.29 24.18 -30.51
N VAL A 81 10.84 24.94 -29.56
CA VAL A 81 12.28 25.09 -29.39
C VAL A 81 12.81 24.17 -28.28
N THR A 82 13.99 23.63 -28.52
CA THR A 82 14.69 22.85 -27.51
C THR A 82 15.41 23.79 -26.55
N VAL A 83 15.18 23.61 -25.26
CA VAL A 83 15.83 24.35 -24.18
C VAL A 83 16.56 23.40 -23.27
N LYS A 84 17.72 23.82 -22.77
CA LYS A 84 18.49 23.10 -21.74
C LYS A 84 18.41 23.88 -20.45
N MET A 85 17.99 23.20 -19.40
CA MET A 85 17.85 23.73 -18.05
C MET A 85 18.71 22.92 -17.06
N ASP A 86 19.43 23.61 -16.17
CA ASP A 86 20.19 23.02 -15.07
C ASP A 86 21.16 21.88 -15.48
N ASP A 87 21.80 21.95 -16.63
CA ASP A 87 22.70 20.93 -17.21
C ASP A 87 22.13 19.47 -17.24
N THR A 88 20.93 19.26 -16.75
CA THR A 88 20.35 17.93 -16.54
C THR A 88 19.02 17.69 -17.26
N ALA A 89 18.34 18.73 -17.67
CA ALA A 89 17.02 18.61 -18.31
C ALA A 89 17.05 19.28 -19.70
N GLU A 90 16.66 18.53 -20.73
CA GLU A 90 16.49 19.01 -22.09
C GLU A 90 15.08 18.69 -22.57
N PHE A 91 14.32 19.69 -22.99
CA PHE A 91 12.95 19.50 -23.45
C PHE A 91 12.55 20.55 -24.49
N LYS A 92 11.52 20.19 -25.26
CA LYS A 92 10.92 21.12 -26.23
C LYS A 92 9.81 21.91 -25.54
N VAL A 93 9.88 23.23 -25.71
CA VAL A 93 8.89 24.15 -25.14
C VAL A 93 8.14 24.88 -26.25
N ARG A 94 6.85 25.04 -26.03
CA ARG A 94 5.97 25.84 -26.84
C ARG A 94 4.82 26.37 -26.00
N LEU A 95 4.57 27.64 -26.01
CA LEU A 95 3.42 28.25 -25.39
C LEU A 95 2.34 28.50 -26.44
N ILE A 96 1.10 28.48 -26.03
CA ILE A 96 -0.04 28.69 -26.91
C ILE A 96 -0.87 29.80 -26.31
N ASP A 97 -0.86 30.97 -27.01
CA ASP A 97 -1.68 32.11 -26.64
C ASP A 97 -3.06 31.98 -27.26
N CYS A 98 -4.11 32.05 -26.47
CA CYS A 98 -5.48 32.02 -26.95
C CYS A 98 -6.16 33.37 -26.72
N VAL A 99 -7.22 33.64 -27.48
CA VAL A 99 -8.06 34.83 -27.30
C VAL A 99 -8.64 34.87 -25.89
N GLY A 100 -9.21 33.75 -25.45
CA GLY A 100 -9.91 33.62 -24.18
C GLY A 100 -11.42 33.89 -24.28
N PHE A 101 -12.12 33.56 -23.22
CA PHE A 101 -13.55 33.79 -23.10
C PHE A 101 -13.83 35.30 -22.93
N ILE A 102 -14.85 35.76 -23.62
CA ILE A 102 -15.22 37.19 -23.63
C ILE A 102 -15.90 37.55 -22.31
N VAL A 103 -15.59 38.73 -21.80
CA VAL A 103 -16.26 39.35 -20.66
C VAL A 103 -17.11 40.55 -21.15
N PRO A 104 -18.21 40.88 -20.45
CA PRO A 104 -19.19 41.89 -20.93
C PRO A 104 -18.60 43.25 -21.34
N SER A 105 -17.68 43.80 -20.56
CA SER A 105 -17.08 45.10 -20.80
C SER A 105 -15.88 45.08 -21.75
N ALA A 106 -15.54 43.94 -22.36
CA ALA A 106 -14.51 43.90 -23.40
C ALA A 106 -14.99 44.58 -24.69
N LEU A 107 -14.05 45.21 -25.42
CA LEU A 107 -14.35 45.89 -26.65
C LEU A 107 -13.73 45.14 -27.85
N GLY A 108 -14.35 45.30 -29.04
CA GLY A 108 -13.84 44.75 -30.31
C GLY A 108 -14.45 43.44 -30.76
N TYR A 109 -15.48 42.93 -30.05
CA TYR A 109 -16.28 41.79 -30.49
C TYR A 109 -17.64 42.18 -31.07
N ILE A 110 -18.01 43.46 -30.96
CA ILE A 110 -19.18 44.07 -31.56
C ILE A 110 -18.73 45.19 -32.51
N GLU A 111 -19.25 45.22 -33.73
CA GLU A 111 -19.07 46.26 -34.74
C GLU A 111 -20.45 46.73 -35.21
N GLU A 112 -20.72 48.03 -35.20
CA GLU A 112 -22.00 48.63 -35.65
C GLU A 112 -23.24 47.97 -35.00
N GLU A 113 -23.21 47.74 -33.69
CA GLU A 113 -24.26 47.06 -32.91
C GLU A 113 -24.54 45.60 -33.29
N GLN A 114 -23.70 44.98 -34.14
CA GLN A 114 -23.79 43.55 -34.50
C GLN A 114 -22.54 42.78 -34.05
N PRO A 115 -22.65 41.47 -33.81
CA PRO A 115 -21.47 40.66 -33.54
C PRO A 115 -20.46 40.73 -34.71
N ARG A 116 -19.21 41.05 -34.39
CA ARG A 116 -18.12 41.04 -35.36
C ARG A 116 -17.98 39.61 -35.91
N MET A 117 -18.03 39.48 -37.24
CA MET A 117 -17.89 38.22 -37.95
C MET A 117 -16.43 37.99 -38.32
N VAL A 118 -15.91 36.78 -38.06
CA VAL A 118 -14.52 36.41 -38.35
C VAL A 118 -14.47 35.09 -39.09
N ARG A 119 -13.47 34.95 -40.00
CA ARG A 119 -13.15 33.67 -40.62
C ARG A 119 -12.17 32.91 -39.74
N THR A 120 -12.37 31.62 -39.62
CA THR A 120 -11.47 30.72 -38.86
C THR A 120 -11.12 29.51 -39.71
N PRO A 121 -10.00 28.85 -39.49
CA PRO A 121 -9.63 27.62 -40.21
C PRO A 121 -10.62 26.45 -40.02
N TRP A 122 -11.53 26.55 -39.08
CA TRP A 122 -12.42 25.46 -38.66
C TRP A 122 -13.79 25.51 -39.32
N PHE A 123 -14.16 26.63 -39.92
CA PHE A 123 -15.45 26.84 -40.56
C PHE A 123 -15.30 27.51 -41.93
N GLU A 124 -16.09 27.05 -42.91
CA GLU A 124 -16.11 27.63 -44.25
C GLU A 124 -16.74 29.01 -44.25
N ASP A 125 -17.78 29.21 -43.46
CA ASP A 125 -18.49 30.47 -43.33
C ASP A 125 -17.96 31.31 -42.15
N PRO A 126 -18.01 32.66 -42.24
CA PRO A 126 -17.68 33.53 -41.13
C PRO A 126 -18.61 33.29 -39.95
N ILE A 127 -18.03 33.17 -38.73
CA ILE A 127 -18.76 32.98 -37.48
C ILE A 127 -18.60 34.20 -36.56
N PRO A 128 -19.49 34.38 -35.57
CA PRO A 128 -19.36 35.44 -34.59
C PRO A 128 -18.04 35.30 -33.81
N PHE A 129 -17.38 36.42 -33.55
CA PHE A 129 -16.08 36.48 -32.86
C PHE A 129 -16.07 35.77 -31.51
N ASN A 130 -17.13 35.90 -30.70
CA ASN A 130 -17.26 35.23 -29.43
C ASN A 130 -17.22 33.69 -29.58
N MET A 131 -17.93 33.16 -30.58
CA MET A 131 -17.94 31.73 -30.88
C MET A 131 -16.55 31.27 -31.37
N ALA A 132 -15.89 32.06 -32.23
CA ALA A 132 -14.53 31.77 -32.68
C ALA A 132 -13.52 31.72 -31.51
N ALA A 133 -13.61 32.67 -30.59
CA ALA A 133 -12.79 32.74 -29.40
C ALA A 133 -12.96 31.55 -28.45
N GLU A 134 -14.21 31.12 -28.24
CA GLU A 134 -14.55 29.95 -27.41
C GLU A 134 -14.00 28.66 -28.05
N ILE A 135 -14.29 28.42 -29.33
CA ILE A 135 -13.83 27.22 -30.04
C ILE A 135 -12.29 27.18 -30.10
N GLY A 136 -11.65 28.31 -30.39
CA GLY A 136 -10.19 28.41 -30.40
C GLY A 136 -9.58 28.09 -29.04
N THR A 137 -10.17 28.59 -27.95
CA THR A 137 -9.71 28.30 -26.61
C THR A 137 -9.94 26.83 -26.26
N GLN A 138 -11.09 26.24 -26.62
CA GLN A 138 -11.39 24.84 -26.41
C GLN A 138 -10.39 23.94 -27.16
N LYS A 139 -10.05 24.25 -28.42
CA LYS A 139 -9.04 23.49 -29.18
C LYS A 139 -7.65 23.54 -28.53
N VAL A 140 -7.24 24.71 -28.04
CA VAL A 140 -5.98 24.84 -27.29
C VAL A 140 -5.98 23.90 -26.09
N ILE A 141 -7.07 23.85 -25.33
CA ILE A 141 -7.21 23.01 -24.15
C ILE A 141 -7.20 21.52 -24.51
N THR A 142 -7.95 21.12 -25.57
CA THR A 142 -8.20 19.69 -25.84
C THR A 142 -7.18 19.07 -26.80
N GLU A 143 -6.64 19.79 -27.75
CA GLU A 143 -5.84 19.24 -28.84
C GLU A 143 -4.35 19.58 -28.74
N HIS A 144 -4.02 20.82 -28.32
CA HIS A 144 -2.69 21.38 -28.53
C HIS A 144 -1.82 21.48 -27.27
N SER A 145 -2.37 21.43 -26.07
CA SER A 145 -1.59 21.60 -24.84
C SER A 145 -1.37 20.29 -24.10
N THR A 146 -0.19 20.09 -23.50
CA THR A 146 0.06 19.03 -22.53
C THR A 146 -0.29 19.47 -21.12
N ILE A 147 -0.27 20.78 -20.88
CA ILE A 147 -0.45 21.45 -19.60
C ILE A 147 -1.35 22.66 -19.79
N GLY A 148 -2.28 22.90 -18.87
CA GLY A 148 -3.11 24.09 -18.82
C GLY A 148 -2.60 25.11 -17.80
N LEU A 149 -2.55 26.37 -18.20
CA LEU A 149 -2.30 27.47 -17.28
C LEU A 149 -3.44 28.48 -17.42
N VAL A 150 -4.29 28.58 -16.43
CA VAL A 150 -5.40 29.53 -16.41
C VAL A 150 -4.91 30.84 -15.83
N ILE A 151 -5.10 31.96 -16.55
CA ILE A 151 -4.81 33.30 -16.03
C ILE A 151 -6.13 34.04 -15.83
N THR A 152 -6.41 34.39 -14.59
CA THR A 152 -7.49 35.27 -14.17
C THR A 152 -6.93 36.50 -13.46
N THR A 153 -7.77 37.38 -12.97
CA THR A 153 -7.34 38.65 -12.32
C THR A 153 -8.24 39.02 -11.14
N ASP A 154 -7.73 39.80 -10.22
CA ASP A 154 -8.48 40.47 -9.16
C ASP A 154 -9.17 41.75 -9.64
N GLY A 155 -9.02 42.12 -10.91
CA GLY A 155 -9.52 43.37 -11.48
C GLY A 155 -8.54 44.55 -11.40
N SER A 156 -7.43 44.47 -10.66
CA SER A 156 -6.48 45.56 -10.45
C SER A 156 -5.63 45.92 -11.69
N ILE A 157 -5.54 45.02 -12.66
CA ILE A 157 -4.67 45.16 -13.85
C ILE A 157 -5.35 45.84 -15.04
N SER A 158 -6.68 46.02 -14.98
CA SER A 158 -7.48 46.61 -16.05
C SER A 158 -8.65 47.42 -15.48
N ASP A 159 -9.34 48.19 -16.37
CA ASP A 159 -10.56 48.93 -15.97
C ASP A 159 -11.83 48.05 -15.92
N ILE A 160 -11.69 46.72 -16.03
CA ILE A 160 -12.79 45.77 -15.98
C ILE A 160 -12.88 45.22 -14.56
N PRO A 161 -14.04 45.34 -13.86
CA PRO A 161 -14.20 44.88 -12.51
C PRO A 161 -14.15 43.37 -12.40
N ARG A 162 -13.75 42.84 -11.23
CA ARG A 162 -13.55 41.40 -10.98
C ARG A 162 -14.79 40.56 -11.28
N GLU A 163 -15.96 41.07 -10.95
CA GLU A 163 -17.24 40.37 -11.08
C GLU A 163 -17.54 39.94 -12.52
N GLU A 164 -17.06 40.71 -13.51
CA GLU A 164 -17.27 40.38 -14.92
C GLU A 164 -16.41 39.18 -15.39
N TYR A 165 -15.37 38.87 -14.66
CA TYR A 165 -14.50 37.73 -15.01
C TYR A 165 -15.01 36.40 -14.52
N GLU A 166 -15.88 36.34 -13.50
CA GLU A 166 -16.24 35.12 -12.79
C GLU A 166 -16.90 34.08 -13.68
N GLU A 167 -17.84 34.46 -14.54
CA GLU A 167 -18.53 33.52 -15.43
C GLU A 167 -17.56 32.92 -16.46
N ALA A 168 -16.75 33.76 -17.12
CA ALA A 168 -15.77 33.34 -18.11
C ALA A 168 -14.69 32.45 -17.49
N GLU A 169 -14.23 32.77 -16.28
CA GLU A 169 -13.29 31.98 -15.49
C GLU A 169 -13.84 30.59 -15.18
N ALA A 170 -15.08 30.52 -14.66
CA ALA A 170 -15.71 29.26 -14.32
C ALA A 170 -15.88 28.36 -15.55
N ARG A 171 -16.20 28.89 -16.70
CA ARG A 171 -16.33 28.15 -17.97
C ARG A 171 -14.97 27.56 -18.41
N VAL A 172 -13.89 28.35 -18.41
CA VAL A 172 -12.54 27.85 -18.75
C VAL A 172 -12.13 26.70 -17.84
N ILE A 173 -12.36 26.84 -16.53
CA ILE A 173 -11.99 25.85 -15.53
C ILE A 173 -12.81 24.57 -15.70
N ALA A 174 -14.09 24.69 -16.01
CA ALA A 174 -14.95 23.54 -16.30
C ALA A 174 -14.48 22.73 -17.51
N GLU A 175 -14.06 23.41 -18.58
CA GLU A 175 -13.49 22.76 -19.76
C GLU A 175 -12.16 22.03 -19.45
N LEU A 176 -11.25 22.67 -18.72
CA LEU A 176 -10.00 22.02 -18.31
C LEU A 176 -10.23 20.80 -17.44
N LYS A 177 -11.18 20.88 -16.50
CA LYS A 177 -11.56 19.71 -15.67
C LYS A 177 -12.01 18.52 -16.52
N SER A 178 -12.75 18.78 -17.60
CA SER A 178 -13.26 17.71 -18.49
C SER A 178 -12.15 16.95 -19.23
N THR A 179 -10.97 17.56 -19.41
CA THR A 179 -9.84 16.97 -20.16
C THR A 179 -8.90 16.12 -19.31
N ASN A 180 -9.04 16.12 -17.99
CA ASN A 180 -8.11 15.46 -17.03
C ASN A 180 -6.63 15.86 -17.20
N ARG A 181 -6.34 16.99 -17.87
CA ARG A 181 -4.97 17.49 -18.01
C ARG A 181 -4.54 18.23 -16.75
N PRO A 182 -3.26 18.19 -16.40
CA PRO A 182 -2.74 18.97 -15.27
C PRO A 182 -2.84 20.46 -15.57
N TYR A 183 -3.38 21.23 -14.64
CA TYR A 183 -3.48 22.69 -14.76
C TYR A 183 -3.44 23.36 -13.38
N ILE A 184 -3.08 24.64 -13.38
CA ILE A 184 -3.16 25.53 -12.23
C ILE A 184 -3.75 26.88 -12.65
N VAL A 185 -4.14 27.67 -11.67
CA VAL A 185 -4.69 29.01 -11.88
C VAL A 185 -3.70 30.06 -11.37
N LEU A 186 -3.41 31.07 -12.19
CA LEU A 186 -2.68 32.26 -11.81
C LEU A 186 -3.67 33.42 -11.63
N LEU A 187 -3.66 34.02 -10.47
CA LEU A 187 -4.40 35.24 -10.18
C LEU A 187 -3.48 36.44 -10.46
N ASN A 188 -3.60 37.03 -11.63
CA ASN A 188 -2.80 38.17 -12.00
C ASN A 188 -3.30 39.46 -11.32
N CYS A 189 -2.46 40.03 -10.49
CA CYS A 189 -2.75 41.25 -9.71
C CYS A 189 -1.53 42.12 -9.58
N VAL A 190 -1.75 43.42 -9.39
CA VAL A 190 -0.67 44.40 -9.27
C VAL A 190 0.14 44.15 -7.98
N TYR A 191 -0.52 43.75 -6.90
CA TYR A 191 0.10 43.52 -5.61
C TYR A 191 -0.17 42.11 -5.07
N PRO A 192 0.55 41.06 -5.54
CA PRO A 192 0.29 39.66 -5.22
C PRO A 192 0.49 39.27 -3.74
N ASN A 193 1.22 40.10 -3.00
CA ASN A 193 1.56 39.84 -1.61
C ASN A 193 0.58 40.40 -0.58
N THR A 194 -0.47 41.10 -1.03
CA THR A 194 -1.52 41.65 -0.13
C THR A 194 -2.38 40.54 0.46
N ASN A 195 -2.97 40.85 1.63
CA ASN A 195 -3.90 39.90 2.26
C ASN A 195 -5.16 39.68 1.43
N GLU A 196 -5.62 40.69 0.72
CA GLU A 196 -6.79 40.62 -0.17
C GLU A 196 -6.55 39.69 -1.35
N ALA A 197 -5.42 39.81 -2.05
CA ALA A 197 -5.05 38.93 -3.15
C ALA A 197 -4.90 37.48 -2.69
N ARG A 198 -4.30 37.26 -1.51
CA ARG A 198 -4.17 35.91 -0.92
C ARG A 198 -5.51 35.34 -0.49
N ALA A 199 -6.39 36.15 0.10
CA ALA A 199 -7.73 35.71 0.50
C ALA A 199 -8.56 35.29 -0.72
N LEU A 200 -8.56 36.11 -1.79
CA LEU A 200 -9.22 35.76 -3.06
C LEU A 200 -8.61 34.50 -3.68
N ALA A 201 -7.29 34.37 -3.70
CA ALA A 201 -6.64 33.17 -4.24
C ALA A 201 -7.06 31.89 -3.46
N ASN A 202 -7.17 31.97 -2.14
CA ASN A 202 -7.62 30.85 -1.31
C ASN A 202 -9.11 30.51 -1.57
N GLU A 203 -9.98 31.53 -1.66
CA GLU A 203 -11.38 31.33 -1.99
C GLU A 203 -11.56 30.62 -3.35
N LEU A 204 -10.82 31.08 -4.36
CA LEU A 204 -10.83 30.45 -5.69
C LEU A 204 -10.24 29.03 -5.67
N ALA A 205 -9.21 28.80 -4.87
CA ALA A 205 -8.62 27.47 -4.73
C ALA A 205 -9.60 26.46 -4.10
N GLU A 206 -10.37 26.88 -3.10
CA GLU A 206 -11.43 26.07 -2.51
C GLU A 206 -12.59 25.85 -3.49
N ARG A 207 -13.08 26.90 -4.15
CA ARG A 207 -14.18 26.85 -5.12
C ARG A 207 -13.87 25.88 -6.28
N TYR A 208 -12.65 25.92 -6.82
CA TYR A 208 -12.27 25.15 -8.01
C TYR A 208 -11.52 23.85 -7.68
N ASN A 209 -11.14 23.63 -6.43
CA ASN A 209 -10.31 22.49 -5.99
C ASN A 209 -9.01 22.35 -6.81
N VAL A 210 -8.30 23.46 -7.01
CA VAL A 210 -7.04 23.58 -7.77
C VAL A 210 -6.18 24.67 -7.15
N PRO A 211 -4.84 24.56 -7.18
CA PRO A 211 -3.97 25.64 -6.70
C PRO A 211 -4.19 26.94 -7.48
N VAL A 212 -4.37 28.04 -6.75
CA VAL A 212 -4.46 29.40 -7.29
C VAL A 212 -3.29 30.21 -6.73
N LEU A 213 -2.48 30.79 -7.60
CA LEU A 213 -1.29 31.53 -7.24
C LEU A 213 -1.46 33.01 -7.58
N PRO A 214 -1.42 33.92 -6.58
CA PRO A 214 -1.36 35.35 -6.86
C PRO A 214 0.02 35.69 -7.44
N VAL A 215 0.06 36.35 -8.60
CA VAL A 215 1.28 36.73 -9.31
C VAL A 215 1.11 38.09 -9.96
N ASN A 216 2.21 38.81 -10.16
CA ASN A 216 2.24 39.97 -11.08
C ASN A 216 2.93 39.53 -12.38
N CYS A 217 2.15 39.34 -13.45
CA CYS A 217 2.68 38.91 -14.74
C CYS A 217 3.66 39.88 -15.38
N MET A 218 3.68 41.15 -14.95
CA MET A 218 4.64 42.16 -15.46
C MET A 218 6.02 41.99 -14.82
N ASP A 219 6.09 41.54 -13.56
CA ASP A 219 7.30 41.47 -12.74
C ASP A 219 7.71 40.05 -12.37
N ILE A 220 7.16 39.05 -13.07
CA ILE A 220 7.40 37.61 -12.76
C ILE A 220 8.88 37.27 -12.97
N THR A 221 9.46 36.60 -12.02
CA THR A 221 10.86 36.16 -12.02
C THR A 221 11.00 34.70 -12.40
N GLU A 222 12.23 34.27 -12.69
CA GLU A 222 12.53 32.84 -12.92
C GLU A 222 12.17 31.95 -11.71
N GLN A 223 12.40 32.44 -10.49
CA GLN A 223 12.04 31.72 -9.27
C GLN A 223 10.51 31.56 -9.14
N ASP A 224 9.74 32.57 -9.53
CA ASP A 224 8.28 32.46 -9.56
C ASP A 224 7.82 31.39 -10.56
N ILE A 225 8.45 31.35 -11.74
CA ILE A 225 8.16 30.37 -12.79
C ILE A 225 8.50 28.95 -12.30
N GLN A 226 9.66 28.74 -11.66
CA GLN A 226 10.01 27.45 -11.05
C GLN A 226 9.00 27.06 -9.98
N GLY A 227 8.54 27.99 -9.15
CA GLY A 227 7.49 27.77 -8.17
C GLY A 227 6.15 27.37 -8.80
N ILE A 228 5.77 28.02 -9.90
CA ILE A 228 4.56 27.70 -10.69
C ILE A 228 4.64 26.28 -11.25
N LEU A 229 5.74 25.93 -11.93
CA LEU A 229 5.97 24.60 -12.48
C LEU A 229 6.05 23.53 -11.40
N GLY A 230 6.69 23.83 -10.28
CA GLY A 230 6.74 22.93 -9.12
C GLY A 230 5.35 22.60 -8.58
N LYS A 231 4.48 23.61 -8.42
CA LYS A 231 3.08 23.37 -7.98
C LYS A 231 2.25 22.64 -9.03
N LEU A 232 2.55 22.88 -10.31
CA LEU A 232 1.89 22.19 -11.41
C LEU A 232 2.20 20.68 -11.41
N LEU A 233 3.43 20.27 -11.05
CA LEU A 233 3.82 18.87 -10.94
C LEU A 233 2.91 18.06 -9.99
N TYR A 234 2.42 18.67 -8.92
CA TYR A 234 1.46 18.04 -8.01
C TYR A 234 0.06 17.84 -8.63
N GLN A 235 -0.24 18.48 -9.75
CA GLN A 235 -1.51 18.31 -10.48
C GLN A 235 -1.45 17.19 -11.53
N PHE A 236 -0.25 16.64 -11.79
CA PHE A 236 -0.11 15.49 -12.68
C PHE A 236 -0.74 14.22 -12.08
N PRO A 237 -1.18 13.28 -12.94
CA PRO A 237 -1.73 12.02 -12.47
C PRO A 237 -0.74 11.26 -11.57
N VAL A 238 -1.23 10.70 -10.47
CA VAL A 238 -0.49 9.67 -9.73
C VAL A 238 -0.45 8.39 -10.57
N ARG A 239 0.73 7.78 -10.68
CA ARG A 239 0.91 6.53 -11.46
C ARG A 239 1.01 5.31 -10.58
N GLU A 240 1.66 5.47 -9.43
CA GLU A 240 1.93 4.35 -8.54
C GLU A 240 1.94 4.82 -7.07
N ILE A 241 1.27 4.06 -6.22
CA ILE A 241 1.39 4.20 -4.77
C ILE A 241 1.92 2.88 -4.24
N ARG A 242 3.12 2.91 -3.69
CA ARG A 242 3.74 1.78 -3.00
C ARG A 242 3.49 1.90 -1.51
N LEU A 243 3.13 0.80 -0.91
CA LEU A 243 3.01 0.69 0.54
C LEU A 243 4.26 0.02 1.10
N ASP A 244 4.90 0.70 2.02
CA ASP A 244 5.96 0.12 2.85
C ASP A 244 5.34 -0.26 4.19
N ILE A 245 5.07 -1.56 4.33
CA ILE A 245 4.45 -2.18 5.50
C ILE A 245 5.31 -3.33 6.00
N PRO A 246 5.33 -3.63 7.31
CA PRO A 246 6.09 -4.75 7.85
C PRO A 246 5.72 -6.08 7.20
N GLY A 247 6.73 -6.88 6.85
CA GLY A 247 6.56 -8.15 6.13
C GLY A 247 5.59 -9.11 6.81
N TRP A 248 5.57 -9.13 8.14
CA TRP A 248 4.67 -10.00 8.89
C TRP A 248 3.17 -9.69 8.66
N ILE A 249 2.81 -8.44 8.27
CA ILE A 249 1.43 -8.09 7.89
C ILE A 249 1.12 -8.64 6.50
N ILE A 250 2.10 -8.61 5.59
CA ILE A 250 1.94 -9.16 4.23
C ILE A 250 1.72 -10.67 4.27
N ASP A 251 2.44 -11.37 5.17
CA ASP A 251 2.41 -12.81 5.33
C ASP A 251 1.13 -13.33 6.05
N LEU A 252 0.27 -12.43 6.54
CA LEU A 252 -1.03 -12.82 7.08
C LEU A 252 -1.94 -13.40 5.99
N ASP A 253 -2.84 -14.28 6.39
CA ASP A 253 -3.86 -14.83 5.51
C ASP A 253 -4.71 -13.70 4.88
N ASP A 254 -5.16 -13.89 3.64
CA ASP A 254 -5.90 -12.84 2.91
C ASP A 254 -7.24 -12.48 3.55
N ASP A 255 -7.80 -13.38 4.35
CA ASP A 255 -9.03 -13.17 5.11
C ASP A 255 -8.80 -12.61 6.52
N HIS A 256 -7.56 -12.39 6.93
CA HIS A 256 -7.23 -11.84 8.24
C HIS A 256 -7.78 -10.42 8.39
N TRP A 257 -8.40 -10.14 9.55
CA TRP A 257 -9.09 -8.88 9.83
C TRP A 257 -8.21 -7.64 9.60
N LEU A 258 -6.97 -7.63 10.07
CA LEU A 258 -6.03 -6.51 9.92
C LEU A 258 -5.69 -6.23 8.44
N LYS A 259 -5.42 -7.31 7.69
CA LYS A 259 -5.09 -7.19 6.26
C LYS A 259 -6.30 -6.65 5.49
N LYS A 260 -7.49 -7.15 5.76
CA LYS A 260 -8.75 -6.65 5.18
C LYS A 260 -8.98 -5.18 5.51
N GLU A 261 -8.85 -4.77 6.76
CA GLU A 261 -9.05 -3.38 7.17
C GLU A 261 -8.14 -2.42 6.41
N ILE A 262 -6.84 -2.72 6.31
CA ILE A 262 -5.87 -1.90 5.57
C ILE A 262 -6.25 -1.85 4.08
N PHE A 263 -6.53 -2.98 3.46
CA PHE A 263 -6.83 -3.03 2.02
C PHE A 263 -8.19 -2.45 1.66
N ASP A 264 -9.21 -2.62 2.49
CA ASP A 264 -10.54 -2.04 2.25
C ASP A 264 -10.51 -0.51 2.43
N THR A 265 -9.76 -0.02 3.43
CA THR A 265 -9.51 1.42 3.60
C THR A 265 -8.78 2.00 2.38
N LEU A 266 -7.76 1.29 1.88
CA LEU A 266 -7.06 1.67 0.65
C LEU A 266 -8.00 1.72 -0.54
N LYS A 267 -8.80 0.69 -0.78
CA LYS A 267 -9.76 0.65 -1.90
C LYS A 267 -10.73 1.82 -1.84
N GLY A 268 -11.22 2.14 -0.64
CA GLY A 268 -12.11 3.29 -0.44
C GLY A 268 -11.46 4.64 -0.68
N ALA A 269 -10.14 4.75 -0.46
CA ALA A 269 -9.37 5.99 -0.61
C ALA A 269 -8.67 6.13 -1.97
N CYS A 270 -8.61 5.08 -2.78
CA CYS A 270 -7.87 5.05 -4.06
C CYS A 270 -8.58 5.75 -5.24
N ASP A 271 -9.73 6.37 -5.03
CA ASP A 271 -10.37 7.22 -6.05
C ASP A 271 -9.68 8.59 -6.11
N ILE A 272 -8.39 8.55 -6.43
CA ILE A 272 -7.54 9.73 -6.60
C ILE A 272 -6.92 9.73 -7.99
N HIS A 273 -6.82 10.95 -8.55
CA HIS A 273 -6.26 11.13 -9.88
C HIS A 273 -4.94 11.89 -9.87
N ARG A 274 -4.73 12.79 -8.91
CA ARG A 274 -3.59 13.70 -8.87
C ARG A 274 -2.65 13.40 -7.70
N VAL A 275 -1.37 13.71 -7.90
CA VAL A 275 -0.33 13.54 -6.87
C VAL A 275 -0.67 14.28 -5.56
N CYS A 276 -1.25 15.47 -5.65
CA CYS A 276 -1.67 16.24 -4.46
C CYS A 276 -2.74 15.51 -3.61
N GLU A 277 -3.47 14.57 -4.19
CA GLU A 277 -4.55 13.83 -3.51
C GLU A 277 -4.03 12.62 -2.71
N VAL A 278 -2.75 12.25 -2.85
CA VAL A 278 -2.13 11.18 -2.08
C VAL A 278 -2.25 11.41 -0.55
N GLN A 279 -2.31 12.67 -0.13
CA GLN A 279 -2.55 13.02 1.28
C GLN A 279 -3.90 12.53 1.80
N LYS A 280 -4.92 12.42 0.94
CA LYS A 280 -6.23 11.86 1.34
C LYS A 280 -6.10 10.37 1.67
N VAL A 281 -5.31 9.62 0.86
CA VAL A 281 -5.04 8.20 1.10
C VAL A 281 -4.29 8.00 2.43
N SER A 282 -3.24 8.78 2.66
CA SER A 282 -2.51 8.71 3.93
C SER A 282 -3.38 9.11 5.13
N GLY A 283 -4.26 10.09 4.97
CA GLY A 283 -5.22 10.51 5.99
C GLY A 283 -6.25 9.44 6.32
N SER A 284 -6.79 8.77 5.31
CA SER A 284 -7.74 7.66 5.51
C SER A 284 -7.09 6.47 6.21
N LEU A 285 -5.85 6.11 5.84
CA LEU A 285 -5.09 5.06 6.52
C LEU A 285 -4.70 5.43 7.94
N ALA A 286 -4.40 6.70 8.20
CA ALA A 286 -4.07 7.18 9.54
C ALA A 286 -5.27 7.16 10.51
N ALA A 287 -6.48 6.98 10.00
CA ALA A 287 -7.68 6.79 10.82
C ALA A 287 -7.83 5.35 11.36
N CYS A 288 -7.04 4.39 10.86
CA CYS A 288 -7.03 3.02 11.39
C CYS A 288 -6.37 3.03 12.80
N GLU A 289 -7.08 2.53 13.80
CA GLU A 289 -6.63 2.55 15.21
C GLU A 289 -5.37 1.72 15.44
N ASP A 290 -5.16 0.68 14.65
CA ASP A 290 -4.02 -0.24 14.74
C ASP A 290 -2.73 0.30 14.10
N LEU A 291 -2.79 1.45 13.39
CA LEU A 291 -1.66 2.13 12.79
C LEU A 291 -1.21 3.31 13.66
N LYS A 292 0.06 3.32 14.05
CA LYS A 292 0.67 4.40 14.82
C LYS A 292 0.92 5.63 13.96
N THR A 293 1.50 5.44 12.79
CA THR A 293 1.80 6.52 11.84
C THR A 293 1.68 6.04 10.41
N VAL A 294 1.15 6.92 9.57
CA VAL A 294 1.15 6.78 8.12
C VAL A 294 1.78 8.04 7.55
N ARG A 295 2.88 7.90 6.82
CA ARG A 295 3.58 9.04 6.25
C ARG A 295 3.99 8.79 4.80
N CYS A 296 4.02 9.84 4.00
CA CYS A 296 4.67 9.79 2.70
C CYS A 296 6.19 9.83 2.93
N ALA A 297 6.85 8.68 2.82
CA ALA A 297 8.29 8.56 3.00
C ALA A 297 9.07 9.13 1.81
N ARG A 298 8.52 8.97 0.60
CA ARG A 298 9.10 9.46 -0.64
C ARG A 298 8.01 9.78 -1.65
N MET A 299 8.16 10.92 -2.32
CA MET A 299 7.34 11.31 -3.46
C MET A 299 8.27 11.67 -4.61
N ASP A 300 8.13 10.97 -5.70
CA ASP A 300 8.86 11.21 -6.93
C ASP A 300 7.89 11.88 -7.93
N LEU A 301 8.02 13.19 -8.07
CA LEU A 301 7.15 13.99 -8.93
C LEU A 301 7.38 13.68 -10.41
N GLY A 302 8.62 13.34 -10.81
CA GLY A 302 8.97 13.00 -12.18
C GLY A 302 8.34 11.69 -12.66
N SER A 303 8.38 10.64 -11.88
CA SER A 303 7.75 9.35 -12.21
C SER A 303 6.26 9.29 -11.83
N GLY A 304 5.83 10.10 -10.87
CA GLY A 304 4.48 10.03 -10.29
C GLY A 304 4.28 8.89 -9.32
N ALA A 305 5.37 8.40 -8.75
CA ALA A 305 5.35 7.36 -7.75
C ALA A 305 5.42 7.95 -6.33
N CYS A 306 4.66 7.36 -5.42
CA CYS A 306 4.67 7.70 -4.01
C CYS A 306 4.90 6.44 -3.17
N VAL A 307 5.68 6.57 -2.10
CA VAL A 307 5.86 5.52 -1.10
C VAL A 307 5.22 5.97 0.20
N LEU A 308 4.19 5.25 0.63
CA LEU A 308 3.54 5.45 1.92
C LEU A 308 4.08 4.40 2.90
N GLU A 309 4.74 4.87 3.95
CA GLU A 309 5.23 4.05 5.05
C GLU A 309 4.17 3.95 6.14
N LEU A 310 3.78 2.71 6.45
CA LEU A 310 2.82 2.40 7.49
C LEU A 310 3.55 1.78 8.68
N THR A 311 3.48 2.44 9.82
CA THR A 311 4.04 1.93 11.07
C THR A 311 2.89 1.46 11.98
N PRO A 312 2.76 0.16 12.24
CA PRO A 312 1.74 -0.35 13.15
C PRO A 312 2.02 0.03 14.60
N MET A 313 1.01 -0.06 15.47
CA MET A 313 1.20 0.04 16.91
C MET A 313 2.12 -1.08 17.41
N PRO A 314 3.09 -0.80 18.30
CA PRO A 314 4.03 -1.82 18.79
C PRO A 314 3.35 -3.03 19.43
N SER A 315 2.21 -2.83 20.10
CA SER A 315 1.42 -3.89 20.72
C SER A 315 0.72 -4.82 19.71
N LEU A 316 0.52 -4.33 18.48
CA LEU A 316 -0.21 -5.07 17.45
C LEU A 316 0.52 -6.36 17.05
N PHE A 317 1.84 -6.30 16.90
CA PHE A 317 2.64 -7.48 16.59
C PHE A 317 2.42 -8.61 17.61
N PHE A 318 2.45 -8.29 18.90
CA PHE A 318 2.28 -9.27 19.95
C PHE A 318 0.84 -9.80 20.02
N LYS A 319 -0.15 -8.96 19.75
CA LYS A 319 -1.56 -9.37 19.62
C LYS A 319 -1.72 -10.42 18.51
N ILE A 320 -1.20 -10.13 17.31
CA ILE A 320 -1.26 -11.06 16.17
C ILE A 320 -0.47 -12.34 16.44
N LEU A 321 0.69 -12.22 17.07
CA LEU A 321 1.49 -13.39 17.48
C LEU A 321 0.69 -14.29 18.41
N GLY A 322 -0.02 -13.71 19.39
CA GLY A 322 -0.91 -14.43 20.29
C GLY A 322 -2.05 -15.14 19.55
N GLU A 323 -2.71 -14.43 18.63
CA GLU A 323 -3.79 -15.00 17.79
C GLU A 323 -3.32 -16.20 16.96
N LYS A 324 -2.12 -16.12 16.37
CA LYS A 324 -1.58 -17.17 15.48
C LYS A 324 -0.98 -18.36 16.25
N THR A 325 -0.42 -18.12 17.42
CA THR A 325 0.29 -19.16 18.18
C THR A 325 -0.47 -19.71 19.38
N GLY A 326 -1.54 -19.03 19.80
CA GLY A 326 -2.26 -19.31 21.04
C GLY A 326 -1.46 -18.98 22.31
N MET A 327 -0.34 -18.26 22.18
CA MET A 327 0.51 -17.89 23.30
C MET A 327 0.23 -16.46 23.76
N GLU A 328 0.13 -16.24 25.06
CA GLU A 328 0.08 -14.90 25.64
C GLU A 328 1.49 -14.30 25.65
N VAL A 329 1.72 -13.33 24.79
CA VAL A 329 2.99 -12.59 24.68
C VAL A 329 2.68 -11.10 24.70
N ALA A 330 3.09 -10.42 25.76
CA ALA A 330 2.79 -9.01 25.96
C ALA A 330 3.84 -8.07 25.35
N ASP A 331 5.11 -8.47 25.37
CA ASP A 331 6.26 -7.68 24.96
C ASP A 331 7.44 -8.54 24.47
N GLU A 332 8.53 -7.90 24.07
CA GLU A 332 9.74 -8.54 23.58
C GLU A 332 10.40 -9.44 24.63
N THR A 333 10.31 -9.08 25.92
CA THR A 333 10.89 -9.87 27.03
C THR A 333 10.11 -11.17 27.19
N ALA A 334 8.78 -11.08 27.18
CA ALA A 334 7.90 -12.25 27.22
C ALA A 334 8.14 -13.17 26.01
N LEU A 335 8.28 -12.59 24.82
CA LEU A 335 8.59 -13.34 23.60
C LEU A 335 9.92 -14.10 23.73
N LEU A 336 10.98 -13.43 24.17
CA LEU A 336 12.30 -14.05 24.36
C LEU A 336 12.22 -15.22 25.35
N THR A 337 11.53 -15.03 26.48
CA THR A 337 11.33 -16.07 27.48
C THR A 337 10.62 -17.28 26.89
N LYS A 338 9.53 -17.05 26.14
CA LYS A 338 8.78 -18.12 25.46
C LYS A 338 9.62 -18.87 24.42
N LEU A 339 10.42 -18.16 23.65
CA LEU A 339 11.33 -18.79 22.67
C LEU A 339 12.40 -19.66 23.35
N ILE A 340 12.93 -19.24 24.51
CA ILE A 340 13.86 -20.05 25.29
C ILE A 340 13.15 -21.32 25.80
N GLU A 341 11.97 -21.19 26.41
CA GLU A 341 11.16 -22.33 26.85
C GLU A 341 10.87 -23.31 25.70
N MET A 342 10.43 -22.80 24.56
CA MET A 342 10.17 -23.62 23.38
C MET A 342 11.42 -24.32 22.85
N ASN A 343 12.58 -23.68 22.89
CA ASN A 343 13.83 -24.29 22.45
C ASN A 343 14.23 -25.46 23.39
N GLU A 344 14.02 -25.31 24.71
CA GLU A 344 14.26 -26.38 25.65
C GLU A 344 13.30 -27.57 25.43
N ILE A 345 12.02 -27.29 25.19
CA ILE A 345 11.04 -28.31 24.82
C ILE A 345 11.43 -29.00 23.52
N LYS A 346 11.82 -28.21 22.48
CA LYS A 346 12.28 -28.73 21.18
C LYS A 346 13.49 -29.66 21.33
N LYS A 347 14.48 -29.28 22.12
CA LYS A 347 15.66 -30.12 22.38
C LYS A 347 15.27 -31.46 23.03
N LYS A 348 14.40 -31.42 24.05
CA LYS A 348 13.90 -32.63 24.72
C LYS A 348 13.09 -33.51 23.75
N PHE A 349 12.22 -32.89 22.96
CA PHE A 349 11.38 -33.62 22.00
C PHE A 349 12.18 -34.21 20.86
N ALA A 350 13.21 -33.50 20.37
CA ALA A 350 14.07 -34.00 19.29
C ALA A 350 14.72 -35.37 19.61
N LYS A 351 15.08 -35.62 20.89
CA LYS A 351 15.58 -36.92 21.33
C LYS A 351 14.53 -38.01 21.27
N LEU A 352 13.25 -37.66 21.47
CA LEU A 352 12.13 -38.60 21.54
C LEU A 352 11.46 -38.80 20.16
N GLN A 353 11.65 -37.88 19.23
CA GLN A 353 10.90 -37.82 17.97
C GLN A 353 10.97 -39.13 17.18
N SER A 354 12.17 -39.63 16.94
CA SER A 354 12.33 -40.85 16.14
C SER A 354 11.65 -42.07 16.83
N ALA A 355 11.82 -42.21 18.15
CA ALA A 355 11.18 -43.27 18.91
C ALA A 355 9.65 -43.13 18.94
N TYR A 356 9.13 -41.89 18.99
CA TYR A 356 7.70 -41.65 18.89
C TYR A 356 7.14 -42.03 17.51
N ASP A 357 7.84 -41.67 16.44
CA ASP A 357 7.44 -42.00 15.08
C ASP A 357 7.44 -43.52 14.86
N ASP A 358 8.46 -44.23 15.38
CA ASP A 358 8.53 -45.68 15.38
C ASP A 358 7.36 -46.33 16.14
N VAL A 359 7.02 -45.79 17.33
CA VAL A 359 5.86 -46.25 18.10
C VAL A 359 4.55 -46.09 17.33
N MET A 360 4.39 -44.97 16.63
CA MET A 360 3.17 -44.72 15.87
C MET A 360 3.05 -45.64 14.63
N GLN A 361 4.18 -46.07 14.05
CA GLN A 361 4.21 -46.94 12.87
C GLN A 361 4.20 -48.43 13.23
N THR A 362 5.02 -48.82 14.19
CA THR A 362 5.26 -50.25 14.50
C THR A 362 4.68 -50.71 15.84
N GLY A 363 4.29 -49.77 16.69
CA GLY A 363 3.85 -50.04 18.08
C GLY A 363 4.99 -50.06 19.10
N TYR A 364 6.26 -49.89 18.67
CA TYR A 364 7.41 -49.91 19.57
C TYR A 364 8.50 -48.99 19.09
N GLY A 365 9.09 -48.19 19.99
CA GLY A 365 10.17 -47.24 19.67
C GLY A 365 11.20 -47.21 20.80
N ILE A 366 12.46 -46.90 20.45
CA ILE A 366 13.59 -46.86 21.36
C ILE A 366 14.29 -45.53 21.26
N VAL A 367 14.45 -44.83 22.37
CA VAL A 367 15.30 -43.66 22.47
C VAL A 367 16.70 -44.15 22.83
N MET A 368 17.63 -43.95 21.93
CA MET A 368 19.02 -44.31 22.13
C MET A 368 19.70 -43.36 23.12
N PRO A 369 20.58 -43.86 23.98
CA PRO A 369 21.32 -43.03 24.94
C PRO A 369 22.30 -42.11 24.22
N ASP A 370 22.52 -40.91 24.77
CA ASP A 370 23.56 -39.99 24.32
C ASP A 370 24.96 -40.46 24.83
N MET A 371 26.00 -39.94 24.19
CA MET A 371 27.41 -40.22 24.58
C MET A 371 27.69 -39.84 26.04
N GLU A 372 27.03 -38.82 26.57
CA GLU A 372 27.16 -38.34 27.94
C GLU A 372 26.54 -39.31 28.99
N GLU A 373 25.59 -40.13 28.56
CA GLU A 373 24.91 -41.11 29.39
C GLU A 373 25.64 -42.48 29.42
N LEU A 374 26.69 -42.66 28.60
CA LEU A 374 27.50 -43.86 28.55
C LEU A 374 28.45 -43.91 29.75
N THR A 375 28.39 -44.98 30.52
CA THR A 375 29.34 -45.30 31.57
C THR A 375 30.22 -46.45 31.13
N LEU A 376 31.55 -46.24 31.20
CA LEU A 376 32.54 -47.23 30.85
C LEU A 376 33.06 -47.87 32.15
N GLU A 377 33.03 -49.20 32.24
CA GLU A 377 33.70 -49.96 33.32
C GLU A 377 35.20 -50.01 33.08
N GLU A 378 35.97 -50.40 34.14
CA GLU A 378 37.39 -50.57 34.02
C GLU A 378 37.75 -51.63 32.96
N PRO A 379 38.72 -51.36 32.05
CA PRO A 379 39.14 -52.30 31.04
C PRO A 379 39.74 -53.57 31.65
N GLU A 380 39.25 -54.75 31.26
CA GLU A 380 39.77 -56.03 31.67
C GLU A 380 40.65 -56.65 30.59
N ILE A 381 41.81 -57.25 30.98
CA ILE A 381 42.64 -58.04 30.08
C ILE A 381 42.05 -59.44 29.99
N ILE A 382 41.70 -59.91 28.82
CA ILE A 382 41.20 -61.26 28.58
C ILE A 382 42.19 -62.07 27.73
N LYS A 383 42.24 -63.39 28.00
CA LYS A 383 43.03 -64.31 27.18
C LYS A 383 42.06 -65.23 26.46
N GLN A 384 42.06 -65.19 25.14
CA GLN A 384 41.20 -66.06 24.31
C GLN A 384 42.04 -66.72 23.22
N ASN A 385 41.97 -68.06 23.14
CA ASN A 385 42.73 -68.84 22.15
C ASN A 385 44.21 -68.54 22.07
N GLY A 386 44.86 -68.29 23.22
CA GLY A 386 46.29 -68.03 23.27
C GLY A 386 46.71 -66.59 22.98
N LYS A 387 45.77 -65.70 22.65
CA LYS A 387 46.00 -64.30 22.42
C LYS A 387 45.42 -63.44 23.55
N PHE A 388 46.04 -62.32 23.84
CA PHE A 388 45.53 -61.35 24.83
C PHE A 388 44.69 -60.29 24.11
N GLY A 389 43.56 -59.92 24.65
CA GLY A 389 42.65 -58.87 24.23
C GLY A 389 42.25 -57.97 25.38
N ILE A 390 41.60 -56.88 25.10
CA ILE A 390 41.02 -55.98 26.09
C ILE A 390 39.49 -56.10 25.98
N ARG A 391 38.86 -56.35 27.09
CA ARG A 391 37.37 -56.32 27.21
C ARG A 391 36.97 -54.96 27.76
N LEU A 392 36.15 -54.25 26.99
CA LEU A 392 35.51 -53.00 27.39
C LEU A 392 34.03 -53.28 27.64
N LYS A 393 33.56 -52.89 28.79
CA LYS A 393 32.13 -52.96 29.13
C LYS A 393 31.62 -51.56 29.29
N ALA A 394 30.48 -51.26 28.65
CA ALA A 394 29.78 -49.97 28.77
C ALA A 394 28.32 -50.23 29.08
N ALA A 395 27.75 -49.36 29.87
CA ALA A 395 26.33 -49.35 30.19
C ALA A 395 25.72 -47.97 29.93
N ALA A 396 24.51 -47.93 29.45
CA ALA A 396 23.76 -46.72 29.25
C ALA A 396 22.26 -46.94 29.42
N PRO A 397 21.51 -45.99 29.95
CA PRO A 397 20.05 -46.08 30.03
C PRO A 397 19.45 -45.87 28.64
N SER A 398 18.41 -46.63 28.30
CA SER A 398 17.56 -46.43 27.13
C SER A 398 16.12 -46.25 27.54
N ILE A 399 15.34 -45.49 26.74
CA ILE A 399 13.90 -45.33 26.98
C ILE A 399 13.14 -46.15 25.94
N HIS A 400 12.25 -46.99 26.40
CA HIS A 400 11.41 -47.83 25.56
C HIS A 400 9.98 -47.36 25.60
N MET A 401 9.40 -47.11 24.46
CA MET A 401 8.03 -46.65 24.28
C MET A 401 7.20 -47.73 23.58
N MET A 402 6.00 -48.03 24.11
CA MET A 402 5.12 -49.04 23.58
C MET A 402 3.71 -48.51 23.40
N ARG A 403 3.09 -48.80 22.29
CA ARG A 403 1.67 -48.53 22.03
C ARG A 403 0.85 -49.77 22.32
N THR A 404 -0.02 -49.69 23.34
CA THR A 404 -0.89 -50.79 23.70
C THR A 404 -2.35 -50.40 23.51
N CYS A 405 -3.21 -51.41 23.21
CA CYS A 405 -4.65 -51.20 23.06
C CYS A 405 -5.34 -51.54 24.39
N ILE A 406 -5.95 -50.52 25.01
CA ILE A 406 -6.69 -50.67 26.25
C ILE A 406 -8.17 -50.75 25.94
N ARG A 407 -8.84 -51.77 26.45
CA ARG A 407 -10.28 -51.94 26.32
C ARG A 407 -10.92 -51.64 27.69
N THR A 408 -11.94 -50.80 27.66
CA THR A 408 -12.76 -50.55 28.86
C THR A 408 -14.22 -50.92 28.57
N GLU A 409 -14.90 -51.35 29.61
CA GLU A 409 -16.32 -51.65 29.62
C GLU A 409 -16.94 -50.77 30.72
N VAL A 410 -17.97 -50.04 30.36
CA VAL A 410 -18.70 -49.18 31.29
C VAL A 410 -20.13 -49.65 31.30
N THR A 411 -20.60 -50.05 32.48
CA THR A 411 -21.96 -50.59 32.66
C THR A 411 -22.73 -49.65 33.58
N PRO A 412 -23.35 -48.60 33.07
CA PRO A 412 -24.18 -47.72 33.87
C PRO A 412 -25.44 -48.50 34.31
N ILE A 413 -25.76 -48.47 35.60
CA ILE A 413 -26.95 -49.11 36.14
C ILE A 413 -28.15 -48.18 35.92
N VAL A 414 -29.12 -48.67 35.15
CA VAL A 414 -30.37 -47.97 34.80
C VAL A 414 -31.48 -48.67 35.53
N GLY A 415 -32.16 -48.12 36.42
CA GLY A 415 -33.22 -48.62 37.30
C GLY A 415 -34.01 -49.89 36.87
N SER A 416 -34.89 -49.82 35.88
CA SER A 416 -35.71 -50.92 35.39
C SER A 416 -35.26 -51.49 34.05
N GLU A 417 -35.66 -52.74 33.74
CA GLU A 417 -35.39 -53.39 32.46
C GLU A 417 -35.89 -52.53 31.26
N GLN A 418 -37.08 -51.97 31.38
CA GLN A 418 -37.70 -51.14 30.35
C GLN A 418 -36.90 -49.81 30.11
N GLN A 419 -36.39 -49.19 31.18
CA GLN A 419 -35.54 -48.02 31.06
C GLN A 419 -34.18 -48.33 30.40
N SER A 420 -33.66 -49.53 30.63
CA SER A 420 -32.43 -50.00 29.99
C SER A 420 -32.63 -50.24 28.49
N GLU A 421 -33.75 -50.85 28.11
CA GLU A 421 -34.12 -51.04 26.69
C GLU A 421 -34.27 -49.72 25.96
N ASP A 422 -35.00 -48.75 26.56
CA ASP A 422 -35.18 -47.41 25.98
C ASP A 422 -33.85 -46.68 25.79
N LEU A 423 -32.93 -46.77 26.77
CA LEU A 423 -31.59 -46.17 26.65
C LEU A 423 -30.76 -46.85 25.56
N VAL A 424 -30.81 -48.18 25.43
CA VAL A 424 -30.11 -48.90 24.36
C VAL A 424 -30.62 -48.50 22.99
N LEU A 425 -31.97 -48.42 22.82
CA LEU A 425 -32.57 -47.97 21.57
C LEU A 425 -32.19 -46.53 21.22
N TYR A 426 -32.16 -45.66 22.22
CA TYR A 426 -31.71 -44.29 22.03
C TYR A 426 -30.23 -44.22 21.56
N LEU A 427 -29.33 -44.91 22.23
CA LEU A 427 -27.91 -44.94 21.89
C LEU A 427 -27.65 -45.59 20.51
N LEU A 428 -28.39 -46.67 20.16
CA LEU A 428 -28.28 -47.31 18.87
C LEU A 428 -28.71 -46.35 17.74
N LYS A 429 -29.78 -45.63 17.94
CA LYS A 429 -30.25 -44.62 16.97
C LYS A 429 -29.23 -43.50 16.78
N GLU A 430 -28.67 -42.93 17.84
CA GLU A 430 -27.60 -41.93 17.82
C GLU A 430 -26.36 -42.47 17.09
N PHE A 431 -26.00 -43.74 17.35
CA PHE A 431 -24.84 -44.38 16.70
C PHE A 431 -25.04 -44.58 15.20
N GLU A 432 -26.28 -44.94 14.76
CA GLU A 432 -26.62 -45.09 13.33
C GLU A 432 -26.69 -43.74 12.61
N GLU A 433 -27.25 -42.70 13.24
CA GLU A 433 -27.42 -41.39 12.65
C GLU A 433 -26.08 -40.60 12.55
N ASN A 434 -25.30 -40.62 13.63
CA ASN A 434 -23.99 -39.94 13.64
C ASN A 434 -23.04 -40.55 14.72
N PRO A 435 -22.14 -41.47 14.32
CA PRO A 435 -21.23 -42.13 15.25
C PRO A 435 -20.34 -41.19 16.08
N SER A 436 -20.11 -39.99 15.59
CA SER A 436 -19.26 -39.02 16.31
C SER A 436 -20.01 -38.22 17.38
N GLN A 437 -21.31 -38.04 17.24
CA GLN A 437 -22.13 -37.29 18.18
C GLN A 437 -22.50 -38.13 19.43
N ILE A 438 -22.49 -39.44 19.34
CA ILE A 438 -22.80 -40.35 20.48
C ILE A 438 -21.89 -40.08 21.69
N TRP A 439 -20.66 -39.63 21.46
CA TRP A 439 -19.75 -39.29 22.57
C TRP A 439 -20.25 -38.14 23.47
N GLY A 440 -21.09 -37.23 22.90
CA GLY A 440 -21.75 -36.13 23.60
C GLY A 440 -23.04 -36.51 24.31
N SER A 441 -23.58 -37.71 24.04
CA SER A 441 -24.87 -38.16 24.63
C SER A 441 -24.78 -38.23 26.14
N ASN A 442 -25.75 -37.61 26.81
CA ASN A 442 -25.75 -37.51 28.26
C ASN A 442 -26.39 -38.79 28.89
N ILE A 443 -25.64 -39.48 29.72
CA ILE A 443 -26.07 -40.63 30.46
C ILE A 443 -25.91 -40.30 31.96
N PHE A 444 -27.04 -40.06 32.64
CA PHE A 444 -27.07 -39.72 34.07
C PHE A 444 -26.24 -38.52 34.49
N GLY A 445 -26.25 -37.46 33.69
CA GLY A 445 -25.55 -36.22 34.03
C GLY A 445 -24.09 -36.16 33.60
N LYS A 446 -23.56 -37.22 32.98
CA LYS A 446 -22.24 -37.27 32.37
C LYS A 446 -22.32 -37.62 30.90
N SER A 447 -21.44 -37.10 30.06
CA SER A 447 -21.35 -37.53 28.67
C SER A 447 -20.79 -38.95 28.58
N LEU A 448 -21.16 -39.70 27.52
CA LEU A 448 -20.59 -41.03 27.25
C LEU A 448 -19.06 -40.97 27.20
N HIS A 449 -18.52 -39.91 26.61
CA HIS A 449 -17.07 -39.65 26.57
C HIS A 449 -16.46 -39.58 27.98
N GLU A 450 -17.07 -38.86 28.92
CA GLU A 450 -16.58 -38.74 30.29
C GLU A 450 -16.62 -40.09 31.01
N LEU A 451 -17.72 -40.86 30.87
CA LEU A 451 -17.85 -42.17 31.50
C LEU A 451 -16.80 -43.17 30.99
N VAL A 452 -16.59 -43.23 29.66
CA VAL A 452 -15.59 -44.11 29.04
C VAL A 452 -14.18 -43.66 29.42
N ASN A 453 -13.91 -42.36 29.45
CA ASN A 453 -12.62 -41.82 29.86
C ASN A 453 -12.28 -42.11 31.32
N GLU A 454 -13.24 -41.95 32.23
CA GLU A 454 -13.07 -42.37 33.63
C GLU A 454 -12.77 -43.88 33.76
N GLY A 455 -13.49 -44.71 32.99
CA GLY A 455 -13.25 -46.16 32.96
C GLY A 455 -11.85 -46.53 32.48
N MET A 456 -11.38 -45.87 31.42
CA MET A 456 -10.01 -46.07 30.89
C MET A 456 -8.95 -45.56 31.87
N HIS A 457 -9.14 -44.36 32.42
CA HIS A 457 -8.21 -43.77 33.38
C HIS A 457 -8.04 -44.65 34.61
N ASN A 458 -9.16 -45.17 35.16
CA ASN A 458 -9.14 -46.08 36.28
C ASN A 458 -8.37 -47.38 35.98
N LYS A 459 -8.47 -47.95 34.79
CA LYS A 459 -7.68 -49.13 34.38
C LYS A 459 -6.21 -48.83 34.26
N LEU A 460 -5.85 -47.69 33.64
CA LEU A 460 -4.47 -47.24 33.46
C LEU A 460 -3.78 -46.92 34.79
N ALA A 461 -4.49 -46.23 35.68
CA ALA A 461 -3.98 -45.88 37.02
C ALA A 461 -3.79 -47.09 37.96
N ARG A 462 -4.51 -48.20 37.72
CA ARG A 462 -4.45 -49.42 38.54
C ARG A 462 -3.31 -50.37 38.19
N MET A 463 -2.45 -50.05 37.18
CA MET A 463 -1.29 -50.92 36.92
C MET A 463 -0.34 -50.88 38.12
N PRO A 464 -0.20 -52.01 38.87
CA PRO A 464 0.61 -52.05 40.07
C PRO A 464 2.07 -51.70 39.80
N GLU A 465 2.73 -51.07 40.77
CA GLU A 465 4.12 -50.67 40.65
C GLU A 465 5.03 -51.89 40.44
N ASP A 466 4.74 -52.99 41.08
CA ASP A 466 5.43 -54.27 40.90
C ASP A 466 5.32 -54.78 39.46
N ALA A 467 4.16 -54.63 38.83
CA ALA A 467 3.96 -55.06 37.46
C ALA A 467 4.79 -54.18 36.48
N ARG A 468 4.87 -52.85 36.75
CA ARG A 468 5.72 -51.94 35.95
C ARG A 468 7.21 -52.33 36.10
N GLY A 469 7.65 -52.64 37.32
CA GLY A 469 9.01 -53.11 37.60
C GLY A 469 9.35 -54.39 36.85
N LYS A 470 8.47 -55.40 36.91
CA LYS A 470 8.64 -56.67 36.20
C LYS A 470 8.69 -56.53 34.68
N VAL A 471 7.88 -55.64 34.10
CA VAL A 471 7.92 -55.37 32.66
C VAL A 471 9.28 -54.76 32.29
N ARG A 472 9.77 -53.74 33.05
CA ARG A 472 11.06 -53.13 32.86
C ARG A 472 12.20 -54.16 32.93
N GLU A 473 12.29 -54.93 33.99
CA GLU A 473 13.31 -55.97 34.18
C GLU A 473 13.28 -57.02 33.08
N THR A 474 12.09 -57.35 32.58
CA THR A 474 11.97 -58.28 31.46
C THR A 474 12.53 -57.71 30.18
N ILE A 475 12.28 -56.44 29.88
CA ILE A 475 12.83 -55.73 28.69
C ILE A 475 14.35 -55.67 28.83
N GLU A 476 14.89 -55.24 29.98
CA GLU A 476 16.33 -55.20 30.25
C GLU A 476 16.99 -56.55 30.02
N ARG A 477 16.39 -57.64 30.49
CA ARG A 477 16.91 -59.00 30.31
C ARG A 477 16.86 -59.45 28.84
N ILE A 478 15.81 -59.14 28.13
CA ILE A 478 15.68 -59.43 26.70
C ILE A 478 16.78 -58.75 25.89
N ILE A 479 17.10 -57.51 26.22
CA ILE A 479 18.10 -56.72 25.49
C ILE A 479 19.51 -57.17 25.83
N ASN A 480 19.83 -57.37 27.12
CA ASN A 480 21.17 -57.67 27.58
C ASN A 480 21.60 -59.12 27.33
N ASP A 481 20.67 -60.08 27.58
CA ASP A 481 20.98 -61.52 27.53
C ASP A 481 20.56 -62.18 26.19
N GLY A 482 19.81 -61.48 25.38
CA GLY A 482 19.22 -62.00 24.13
C GLY A 482 18.02 -62.90 24.39
N CYS A 483 17.15 -63.02 23.38
CA CYS A 483 15.92 -63.78 23.48
C CYS A 483 16.06 -65.17 22.82
N ASN A 484 16.52 -66.17 23.56
CA ASN A 484 16.65 -67.55 23.10
C ASN A 484 15.55 -68.51 23.58
N GLY A 485 14.41 -67.99 24.06
CA GLY A 485 13.34 -68.82 24.59
C GLY A 485 12.00 -68.18 24.83
N LEU A 486 11.09 -68.88 25.43
CA LEU A 486 9.75 -68.44 25.81
C LEU A 486 9.86 -67.33 26.89
N ILE A 487 9.32 -66.15 26.60
CA ILE A 487 9.23 -65.05 27.55
C ILE A 487 7.95 -65.25 28.35
N CYS A 488 8.07 -65.51 29.64
CA CYS A 488 6.96 -65.61 30.57
C CYS A 488 7.04 -64.48 31.58
N ILE A 489 6.05 -63.53 31.53
CA ILE A 489 5.91 -62.48 32.52
C ILE A 489 4.85 -62.99 33.57
N ILE A 490 5.27 -63.36 34.78
CA ILE A 490 4.38 -63.68 35.87
C ILE A 490 4.13 -62.37 36.65
N LEU A 491 2.91 -61.84 36.51
CA LEU A 491 2.44 -60.66 37.23
C LEU A 491 1.98 -61.00 38.63
#